data_4ebb4ee966485fb104e5716a81ef5d27
#
_entry.id   4ebb4ee966485fb104e5716a81ef5d27
#
_cell.length_a   1.000
_cell.length_b   1.000
_cell.length_c   1.000
_cell.angle_alpha   90.00
_cell.angle_beta   90.00
_cell.angle_gamma   90.00
#
_symmetry.space_group_name_H-M   'P 1'
#
loop_
_entity.id
_entity.type
_entity.pdbx_description
1 polymer ?
#
loop_
_entity_poly.entity_id
_entity_poly.type
_entity_poly.pdbx_seq_one_letter_code
_entity_poly.pdbx_strand_id
1 'polypeptide(L)'
;VDVTFANGPLIAPSRMNWSMQYRNKHISFDCYPVAPNFPKFMGIDIIEGRDFTANDEQKENASLIFNRTAQLRDGITVGDRIWGDEIVGIARDFNFMPLQYAIDPFAFMVRGKSYAFKSMNYLFVKTRTADYPELFRHIRETIRQFDGGWNDDVRFLDEHIGSLYRKERATARQITLFCLLSLVGIFGLILFETEFRRKEIGLRKVYGATTGEILGMINMPYIRLVLICFALGAPIGYFVSRNWIDNFAYRTTIGPWIFVSTAAIVLLLTVATITVRSYRTAAENPVRSIKTE
;
A
#
# COMPACT_ATOMS: atom_id res chain seq x y z
N VAL A 1 3.75 -24.41 -16.40
CA VAL A 1 4.09 -23.02 -16.72
C VAL A 1 3.03 -22.49 -17.67
N ASP A 2 2.35 -21.41 -17.30
CA ASP A 2 1.42 -20.73 -18.17
C ASP A 2 2.03 -19.39 -18.60
N VAL A 3 1.75 -18.98 -19.84
CA VAL A 3 2.28 -17.72 -20.38
C VAL A 3 1.17 -16.93 -21.07
N THR A 4 1.28 -15.61 -21.02
CA THR A 4 0.41 -14.69 -21.76
C THR A 4 1.17 -13.41 -22.12
N PHE A 5 0.63 -12.64 -23.04
CA PHE A 5 1.25 -11.42 -23.54
C PHE A 5 0.32 -10.22 -23.42
N ALA A 6 0.92 -9.05 -23.26
CA ALA A 6 0.20 -7.77 -23.31
C ALA A 6 1.08 -6.66 -23.88
N ASN A 7 0.45 -5.54 -24.22
CA ASN A 7 1.16 -4.41 -24.81
C ASN A 7 1.93 -3.58 -23.77
N GLY A 8 1.59 -3.68 -22.49
CA GLY A 8 2.19 -2.89 -21.42
C GLY A 8 2.24 -3.61 -20.07
N PRO A 9 2.74 -2.98 -19.02
CA PRO A 9 2.69 -3.54 -17.68
C PRO A 9 1.23 -3.62 -17.18
N LEU A 10 0.94 -4.60 -16.33
CA LEU A 10 -0.43 -4.86 -15.86
C LEU A 10 -1.03 -3.65 -15.12
N ILE A 11 -0.26 -3.05 -14.23
CA ILE A 11 -0.66 -1.87 -13.46
C ILE A 11 0.26 -0.71 -13.90
N ALA A 12 -0.31 0.30 -14.55
CA ALA A 12 0.44 1.44 -15.05
C ALA A 12 -0.34 2.74 -14.87
N PRO A 13 0.30 3.82 -14.43
CA PRO A 13 -0.34 5.12 -14.27
C PRO A 13 -0.66 5.79 -15.62
N SER A 14 -0.03 5.34 -16.71
CA SER A 14 -0.28 5.86 -18.06
C SER A 14 -0.66 4.71 -18.97
N ARG A 15 -1.79 4.84 -19.64
CA ARG A 15 -2.35 3.87 -20.59
C ARG A 15 -2.81 4.54 -21.87
N MET A 16 -3.10 3.75 -22.87
CA MET A 16 -3.68 4.22 -24.11
C MET A 16 -5.15 4.56 -23.87
N ASN A 17 -5.44 5.84 -23.68
CA ASN A 17 -6.81 6.33 -23.54
C ASN A 17 -7.42 6.53 -24.92
N TRP A 18 -8.57 5.94 -25.13
CA TRP A 18 -9.35 6.05 -26.34
C TRP A 18 -10.60 6.88 -26.08
N SER A 19 -10.85 7.84 -26.99
CA SER A 19 -12.00 8.71 -26.91
C SER A 19 -12.74 8.63 -28.24
N MET A 20 -14.02 8.24 -28.19
CA MET A 20 -14.78 7.96 -29.41
C MET A 20 -16.29 8.12 -29.20
N GLN A 21 -17.04 8.11 -30.30
CA GLN A 21 -18.48 8.18 -30.26
C GLN A 21 -19.10 6.77 -30.23
N TYR A 22 -20.01 6.57 -29.27
CA TYR A 22 -20.79 5.35 -29.13
C TYR A 22 -22.25 5.73 -28.85
N ARG A 23 -23.21 5.25 -29.69
CA ARG A 23 -24.66 5.55 -29.56
C ARG A 23 -24.94 7.04 -29.32
N ASN A 24 -24.39 7.92 -30.15
CA ASN A 24 -24.50 9.40 -30.03
C ASN A 24 -23.94 10.02 -28.74
N LYS A 25 -23.15 9.26 -27.97
CA LYS A 25 -22.50 9.72 -26.75
C LYS A 25 -20.99 9.67 -26.92
N HIS A 26 -20.30 10.68 -26.43
CA HIS A 26 -18.84 10.67 -26.39
C HIS A 26 -18.41 9.83 -25.19
N ILE A 27 -17.69 8.76 -25.42
CA ILE A 27 -17.15 7.89 -24.37
C ILE A 27 -15.62 7.94 -24.38
N SER A 28 -15.03 7.76 -23.20
CA SER A 28 -13.59 7.66 -23.02
C SER A 28 -13.27 6.49 -22.13
N PHE A 29 -12.34 5.65 -22.54
CA PHE A 29 -11.91 4.47 -21.79
C PHE A 29 -10.44 4.16 -22.06
N ASP A 30 -9.81 3.50 -21.11
CA ASP A 30 -8.46 2.97 -21.29
C ASP A 30 -8.54 1.63 -22.03
N CYS A 31 -7.70 1.48 -23.07
CA CYS A 31 -7.62 0.28 -23.87
C CYS A 31 -6.31 -0.45 -23.60
N TYR A 32 -6.40 -1.77 -23.39
CA TYR A 32 -5.26 -2.60 -23.08
C TYR A 32 -5.21 -3.83 -24.00
N PRO A 33 -4.38 -3.77 -25.05
CA PRO A 33 -4.19 -4.89 -25.95
C PRO A 33 -3.52 -6.07 -25.27
N VAL A 34 -4.12 -7.25 -25.44
CA VAL A 34 -3.73 -8.50 -24.77
C VAL A 34 -3.84 -9.70 -25.69
N ALA A 35 -3.17 -10.79 -25.33
CA ALA A 35 -3.40 -12.10 -25.94
C ALA A 35 -4.78 -12.67 -25.52
N PRO A 36 -5.38 -13.56 -26.34
CA PRO A 36 -6.73 -14.09 -26.06
C PRO A 36 -6.86 -14.82 -24.71
N ASN A 37 -5.79 -15.43 -24.22
CA ASN A 37 -5.79 -16.15 -22.96
C ASN A 37 -5.58 -15.26 -21.73
N PHE A 38 -5.38 -13.94 -21.89
CA PHE A 38 -4.98 -13.03 -20.82
C PHE A 38 -6.02 -12.92 -19.69
N PRO A 39 -7.33 -12.72 -19.94
CA PRO A 39 -8.30 -12.62 -18.86
C PRO A 39 -8.34 -13.88 -18.00
N LYS A 40 -8.37 -15.05 -18.65
CA LYS A 40 -8.34 -16.36 -17.97
C LYS A 40 -7.04 -16.57 -17.18
N PHE A 41 -5.89 -16.20 -17.76
CA PHE A 41 -4.59 -16.30 -17.10
C PHE A 41 -4.52 -15.47 -15.84
N MET A 42 -5.08 -14.26 -15.85
CA MET A 42 -5.14 -13.34 -14.71
C MET A 42 -6.25 -13.68 -13.71
N GLY A 43 -7.16 -14.60 -14.06
CA GLY A 43 -8.31 -14.96 -13.21
C GLY A 43 -9.38 -13.87 -13.19
N ILE A 44 -9.56 -13.15 -14.29
CA ILE A 44 -10.56 -12.09 -14.44
C ILE A 44 -11.89 -12.73 -14.87
N ASP A 45 -12.92 -12.55 -14.04
CA ASP A 45 -14.25 -13.11 -14.31
C ASP A 45 -14.98 -12.33 -15.41
N ILE A 46 -15.46 -13.04 -16.42
CA ILE A 46 -16.39 -12.51 -17.43
C ILE A 46 -17.80 -12.69 -16.88
N ILE A 47 -18.53 -11.59 -16.70
CA ILE A 47 -19.86 -11.59 -16.08
C ILE A 47 -21.01 -11.56 -17.10
N GLU A 48 -20.73 -11.17 -18.35
CA GLU A 48 -21.68 -11.14 -19.44
C GLU A 48 -20.97 -11.41 -20.76
N GLY A 49 -21.63 -12.11 -21.69
CA GLY A 49 -21.02 -12.46 -22.97
C GLY A 49 -20.05 -13.65 -22.87
N ARG A 50 -18.91 -13.55 -23.52
CA ARG A 50 -17.87 -14.58 -23.56
C ARG A 50 -16.46 -14.02 -23.37
N ASP A 51 -15.54 -14.88 -22.99
CA ASP A 51 -14.10 -14.60 -23.01
C ASP A 51 -13.55 -14.61 -24.44
N PHE A 52 -12.35 -14.10 -24.61
CA PHE A 52 -11.65 -14.19 -25.88
C PHE A 52 -11.34 -15.63 -26.27
N THR A 53 -11.26 -15.83 -27.57
CA THR A 53 -10.84 -17.10 -28.19
C THR A 53 -9.71 -16.85 -29.18
N ALA A 54 -8.95 -17.89 -29.55
CA ALA A 54 -7.92 -17.77 -30.55
C ALA A 54 -8.46 -17.28 -31.92
N ASN A 55 -9.75 -17.52 -32.20
CA ASN A 55 -10.40 -17.04 -33.42
C ASN A 55 -10.54 -15.51 -33.46
N ASP A 56 -10.51 -14.82 -32.32
CA ASP A 56 -10.64 -13.35 -32.28
C ASP A 56 -9.42 -12.66 -32.93
N GLU A 57 -8.23 -13.28 -32.89
CA GLU A 57 -7.04 -12.78 -33.59
C GLU A 57 -7.14 -12.97 -35.15
N GLN A 58 -8.00 -13.87 -35.61
CA GLN A 58 -8.19 -14.16 -37.00
C GLN A 58 -9.27 -13.29 -37.69
N LYS A 59 -10.07 -12.58 -36.88
CA LYS A 59 -11.06 -11.62 -37.36
C LYS A 59 -10.40 -10.43 -38.05
N GLU A 60 -11.12 -9.73 -38.88
CA GLU A 60 -10.66 -8.48 -39.49
C GLU A 60 -10.53 -7.39 -38.43
N ASN A 61 -11.57 -7.17 -37.66
CA ASN A 61 -11.63 -6.17 -36.61
C ASN A 61 -11.27 -6.78 -35.26
N ALA A 62 -11.00 -5.93 -34.26
CA ALA A 62 -10.70 -6.38 -32.92
C ALA A 62 -11.94 -6.87 -32.16
N SER A 63 -11.71 -7.66 -31.13
CA SER A 63 -12.68 -8.02 -30.11
C SER A 63 -12.38 -7.29 -28.81
N LEU A 64 -13.42 -6.76 -28.17
CA LEU A 64 -13.32 -5.96 -26.94
C LEU A 64 -14.06 -6.63 -25.77
N ILE A 65 -13.45 -6.61 -24.59
CA ILE A 65 -14.10 -6.94 -23.33
C ILE A 65 -13.99 -5.71 -22.42
N PHE A 66 -15.12 -5.10 -22.11
CA PHE A 66 -15.18 -3.95 -21.20
C PHE A 66 -15.32 -4.39 -19.76
N ASN A 67 -14.95 -3.50 -18.83
CA ASN A 67 -15.23 -3.70 -17.42
C ASN A 67 -16.67 -3.28 -17.04
N ARG A 68 -17.15 -3.70 -15.86
CA ARG A 68 -18.49 -3.39 -15.35
C ARG A 68 -18.72 -1.88 -15.24
N THR A 69 -17.70 -1.12 -14.82
CA THR A 69 -17.78 0.35 -14.72
C THR A 69 -18.09 0.99 -16.09
N ALA A 70 -17.49 0.53 -17.18
CA ALA A 70 -17.79 1.02 -18.54
C ALA A 70 -19.24 0.71 -18.93
N GLN A 71 -19.72 -0.49 -18.62
CA GLN A 71 -21.11 -0.88 -18.86
C GLN A 71 -22.09 0.05 -18.13
N LEU A 72 -21.88 0.31 -16.85
CA LEU A 72 -22.77 1.13 -16.04
C LEU A 72 -22.73 2.62 -16.40
N ARG A 73 -21.54 3.17 -16.69
CA ARG A 73 -21.35 4.58 -17.00
C ARG A 73 -21.79 4.96 -18.41
N ASP A 74 -21.40 4.14 -19.36
CA ASP A 74 -21.49 4.46 -20.79
C ASP A 74 -22.55 3.65 -21.52
N GLY A 75 -23.21 2.69 -20.86
CA GLY A 75 -24.27 1.86 -21.43
C GLY A 75 -23.75 0.84 -22.44
N ILE A 76 -22.51 0.36 -22.24
CA ILE A 76 -21.86 -0.64 -23.11
C ILE A 76 -22.66 -1.95 -23.10
N THR A 77 -22.92 -2.52 -24.27
CA THR A 77 -23.71 -3.73 -24.43
C THR A 77 -22.95 -4.76 -25.24
N VAL A 78 -22.98 -6.03 -24.83
CA VAL A 78 -22.40 -7.15 -25.57
C VAL A 78 -23.08 -7.31 -26.91
N GLY A 79 -22.29 -7.55 -27.96
CA GLY A 79 -22.77 -7.68 -29.34
C GLY A 79 -22.77 -6.36 -30.13
N ASP A 80 -22.64 -5.21 -29.48
CA ASP A 80 -22.47 -3.94 -30.16
C ASP A 80 -21.08 -3.81 -30.78
N ARG A 81 -20.93 -2.78 -31.62
CA ARG A 81 -19.65 -2.46 -32.27
C ARG A 81 -19.25 -1.02 -32.01
N ILE A 82 -17.95 -0.83 -31.79
CA ILE A 82 -17.30 0.47 -31.66
C ILE A 82 -16.22 0.55 -32.74
N TRP A 83 -16.37 1.45 -33.73
CA TRP A 83 -15.47 1.56 -34.89
C TRP A 83 -15.27 0.25 -35.67
N GLY A 84 -16.26 -0.62 -35.66
CA GLY A 84 -16.20 -1.94 -36.31
C GLY A 84 -15.71 -3.05 -35.37
N ASP A 85 -15.04 -2.74 -34.28
CA ASP A 85 -14.61 -3.69 -33.25
C ASP A 85 -15.80 -4.21 -32.44
N GLU A 86 -15.85 -5.51 -32.23
CA GLU A 86 -16.99 -6.19 -31.60
C GLU A 86 -16.82 -6.26 -30.07
N ILE A 87 -17.84 -5.88 -29.32
CA ILE A 87 -17.90 -6.07 -27.88
C ILE A 87 -18.35 -7.49 -27.59
N VAL A 88 -17.44 -8.35 -27.16
CA VAL A 88 -17.70 -9.79 -26.98
C VAL A 88 -18.04 -10.16 -25.54
N GLY A 89 -17.71 -9.32 -24.57
CA GLY A 89 -17.99 -9.59 -23.17
C GLY A 89 -17.82 -8.39 -22.24
N ILE A 90 -18.30 -8.57 -21.02
CA ILE A 90 -18.12 -7.65 -19.89
C ILE A 90 -17.40 -8.41 -18.79
N ALA A 91 -16.31 -7.84 -18.32
CA ALA A 91 -15.54 -8.36 -17.18
C ALA A 91 -15.99 -7.71 -15.87
N ARG A 92 -15.82 -8.41 -14.77
CA ARG A 92 -15.90 -7.82 -13.43
C ARG A 92 -14.86 -6.71 -13.29
N ASP A 93 -15.17 -5.68 -12.53
CA ASP A 93 -14.21 -4.65 -12.20
C ASP A 93 -13.00 -5.22 -11.46
N PHE A 94 -11.83 -4.79 -11.83
CA PHE A 94 -10.56 -5.16 -11.21
C PHE A 94 -9.65 -3.92 -11.12
N ASN A 95 -8.72 -3.93 -10.15
CA ASN A 95 -7.80 -2.83 -9.95
C ASN A 95 -6.64 -2.91 -10.96
N PHE A 96 -6.72 -2.14 -12.02
CA PHE A 96 -5.66 -1.99 -13.02
C PHE A 96 -4.83 -0.71 -12.87
N MET A 97 -5.15 0.08 -11.84
CA MET A 97 -4.43 1.28 -11.41
C MET A 97 -4.09 1.15 -9.92
N PRO A 98 -3.09 1.91 -9.43
CA PRO A 98 -2.88 2.04 -7.99
C PRO A 98 -4.17 2.44 -7.27
N LEU A 99 -4.37 1.97 -6.03
CA LEU A 99 -5.60 2.18 -5.24
C LEU A 99 -5.94 3.65 -4.94
N GLN A 100 -5.06 4.57 -5.31
CA GLN A 100 -5.29 6.02 -5.29
C GLN A 100 -6.31 6.45 -6.35
N TYR A 101 -6.47 5.66 -7.42
CA TYR A 101 -7.36 5.96 -8.54
C TYR A 101 -8.62 5.09 -8.45
N ALA A 102 -9.75 5.67 -8.82
CA ALA A 102 -10.99 4.93 -9.00
C ALA A 102 -10.86 4.00 -10.22
N ILE A 103 -11.68 2.95 -10.25
CA ILE A 103 -11.82 2.13 -11.45
C ILE A 103 -12.60 2.94 -12.50
N ASP A 104 -11.90 3.32 -13.56
CA ASP A 104 -12.47 3.99 -14.72
C ASP A 104 -12.91 2.98 -15.80
N PRO A 105 -13.67 3.40 -16.81
CA PRO A 105 -13.95 2.58 -17.98
C PRO A 105 -12.70 2.07 -18.63
N PHE A 106 -12.69 0.76 -18.85
CA PHE A 106 -11.54 0.02 -19.31
C PHE A 106 -11.97 -1.10 -20.26
N ALA A 107 -11.16 -1.35 -21.30
CA ALA A 107 -11.35 -2.43 -22.22
C ALA A 107 -10.07 -3.24 -22.45
N PHE A 108 -10.18 -4.55 -22.35
CA PHE A 108 -9.22 -5.45 -23.00
C PHE A 108 -9.51 -5.50 -24.49
N MET A 109 -8.46 -5.62 -25.30
CA MET A 109 -8.57 -5.71 -26.73
C MET A 109 -7.72 -6.85 -27.29
N VAL A 110 -8.34 -7.77 -28.00
CA VAL A 110 -7.64 -8.68 -28.90
C VAL A 110 -7.68 -8.10 -30.29
N ARG A 111 -6.51 -7.77 -30.85
CA ARG A 111 -6.38 -7.10 -32.15
C ARG A 111 -6.64 -8.08 -33.29
N GLY A 112 -7.51 -7.68 -34.21
CA GLY A 112 -7.74 -8.37 -35.48
C GLY A 112 -6.64 -8.11 -36.53
N LYS A 113 -6.86 -8.60 -37.74
CA LYS A 113 -5.90 -8.52 -38.86
C LYS A 113 -5.68 -7.11 -39.36
N SER A 114 -6.70 -6.25 -39.31
CA SER A 114 -6.63 -4.84 -39.76
C SER A 114 -5.69 -3.96 -38.92
N TYR A 115 -5.32 -4.40 -37.73
CA TYR A 115 -4.40 -3.64 -36.90
C TYR A 115 -2.95 -3.85 -37.32
N ALA A 116 -2.34 -2.79 -37.88
CA ALA A 116 -0.97 -2.82 -38.41
C ALA A 116 0.10 -3.10 -37.34
N PHE A 117 -0.12 -2.64 -36.10
CA PHE A 117 0.80 -2.86 -34.99
C PHE A 117 0.25 -3.89 -34.02
N LYS A 118 0.84 -5.07 -34.01
CA LYS A 118 0.50 -6.18 -33.09
C LYS A 118 1.55 -6.35 -31.99
N SER A 119 2.34 -5.30 -31.69
CA SER A 119 3.40 -5.41 -30.69
C SER A 119 2.83 -5.76 -29.31
N MET A 120 3.28 -6.88 -28.77
CA MET A 120 3.06 -7.31 -27.39
C MET A 120 4.42 -7.24 -26.71
N ASN A 121 4.62 -6.21 -25.89
CA ASN A 121 5.95 -5.86 -25.34
C ASN A 121 6.21 -6.51 -23.99
N TYR A 122 5.20 -7.12 -23.39
CA TYR A 122 5.29 -7.73 -22.07
C TYR A 122 4.84 -9.19 -22.12
N LEU A 123 5.70 -10.05 -21.61
CA LEU A 123 5.43 -11.46 -21.39
C LEU A 123 5.16 -11.68 -19.90
N PHE A 124 4.04 -12.31 -19.57
CA PHE A 124 3.70 -12.73 -18.22
C PHE A 124 3.85 -14.25 -18.11
N VAL A 125 4.62 -14.68 -17.12
CA VAL A 125 4.89 -16.09 -16.86
C VAL A 125 4.37 -16.45 -15.48
N LYS A 126 3.49 -17.45 -15.41
CA LYS A 126 3.00 -18.03 -14.16
C LYS A 126 3.70 -19.35 -13.91
N THR A 127 4.37 -19.43 -12.79
CA THR A 127 5.17 -20.60 -12.39
C THR A 127 4.80 -21.10 -11.02
N ARG A 128 5.10 -22.37 -10.75
CA ARG A 128 4.94 -23.01 -9.43
C ARG A 128 6.27 -23.39 -8.80
N THR A 129 7.40 -23.09 -9.47
CA THR A 129 8.72 -23.39 -8.91
C THR A 129 9.05 -22.47 -7.74
N ALA A 130 9.78 -22.98 -6.77
CA ALA A 130 10.37 -22.21 -5.69
C ALA A 130 11.83 -21.77 -5.99
N ASP A 131 12.45 -22.33 -7.03
CA ASP A 131 13.81 -21.97 -7.46
C ASP A 131 13.77 -20.80 -8.45
N TYR A 132 13.64 -19.60 -7.90
CA TYR A 132 13.58 -18.38 -8.69
C TYR A 132 14.89 -18.01 -9.40
N PRO A 133 16.09 -18.18 -8.80
CA PRO A 133 17.35 -17.91 -9.49
C PRO A 133 17.51 -18.74 -10.77
N GLU A 134 17.23 -20.03 -10.71
CA GLU A 134 17.29 -20.94 -11.87
C GLU A 134 16.25 -20.55 -12.92
N LEU A 135 15.01 -20.23 -12.50
CA LEU A 135 13.96 -19.78 -13.40
C LEU A 135 14.36 -18.50 -14.14
N PHE A 136 14.88 -17.50 -13.45
CA PHE A 136 15.30 -16.23 -14.05
C PHE A 136 16.45 -16.43 -15.03
N ARG A 137 17.41 -17.30 -14.69
CA ARG A 137 18.50 -17.65 -15.57
C ARG A 137 17.96 -18.29 -16.86
N HIS A 138 17.09 -19.26 -16.73
CA HIS A 138 16.49 -19.98 -17.87
C HIS A 138 15.69 -19.04 -18.77
N ILE A 139 14.85 -18.16 -18.22
CA ILE A 139 14.07 -17.17 -18.99
C ILE A 139 15.01 -16.23 -19.77
N ARG A 140 16.04 -15.68 -19.12
CA ARG A 140 17.00 -14.78 -19.76
C ARG A 140 17.79 -15.47 -20.87
N GLU A 141 18.28 -16.69 -20.63
CA GLU A 141 18.98 -17.48 -21.65
C GLU A 141 18.09 -17.77 -22.85
N THR A 142 16.81 -18.12 -22.59
CA THR A 142 15.84 -18.39 -23.66
C THR A 142 15.57 -17.11 -24.49
N ILE A 143 15.33 -15.97 -23.85
CA ILE A 143 15.12 -14.70 -24.56
C ILE A 143 16.33 -14.36 -25.45
N ARG A 144 17.55 -14.49 -24.93
CA ARG A 144 18.79 -14.21 -25.68
C ARG A 144 19.01 -15.10 -26.90
N GLN A 145 18.45 -16.31 -26.89
CA GLN A 145 18.52 -17.22 -28.05
C GLN A 145 17.67 -16.74 -29.23
N PHE A 146 16.57 -16.03 -28.95
CA PHE A 146 15.63 -15.60 -29.99
C PHE A 146 15.96 -14.20 -30.54
N ASP A 147 16.43 -13.30 -29.70
CA ASP A 147 16.79 -11.95 -30.15
C ASP A 147 17.79 -11.30 -29.17
N GLY A 148 18.95 -10.91 -29.71
CA GLY A 148 20.00 -10.25 -28.92
C GLY A 148 19.71 -8.81 -28.52
N GLY A 149 18.57 -8.22 -28.92
CA GLY A 149 18.18 -6.83 -28.68
C GLY A 149 17.05 -6.62 -27.67
N TRP A 150 16.43 -7.68 -27.20
CA TRP A 150 15.34 -7.56 -26.23
C TRP A 150 15.86 -7.21 -24.83
N ASN A 151 15.10 -6.37 -24.15
CA ASN A 151 15.35 -6.09 -22.74
C ASN A 151 15.03 -7.34 -21.90
N ASP A 152 16.06 -7.97 -21.34
CA ASP A 152 15.98 -9.17 -20.51
C ASP A 152 15.64 -8.88 -19.03
N ASP A 153 14.98 -7.75 -18.76
CA ASP A 153 14.59 -7.32 -17.42
C ASP A 153 13.41 -8.15 -16.89
N VAL A 154 13.76 -9.28 -16.29
CA VAL A 154 12.80 -10.18 -15.63
C VAL A 154 12.58 -9.73 -14.20
N ARG A 155 11.32 -9.40 -13.85
CA ARG A 155 10.92 -8.94 -12.52
C ARG A 155 9.71 -9.70 -12.00
N PHE A 156 9.59 -9.79 -10.68
CA PHE A 156 8.34 -10.22 -10.08
C PHE A 156 7.25 -9.14 -10.23
N LEU A 157 6.02 -9.61 -10.44
CA LEU A 157 4.86 -8.71 -10.51
C LEU A 157 4.69 -7.93 -9.19
N ASP A 158 4.90 -8.58 -8.04
CA ASP A 158 4.83 -7.95 -6.71
C ASP A 158 5.87 -6.83 -6.55
N GLU A 159 7.07 -7.00 -7.11
CA GLU A 159 8.09 -5.95 -7.10
C GLU A 159 7.66 -4.76 -7.94
N HIS A 160 7.09 -5.01 -9.11
CA HIS A 160 6.52 -3.95 -9.95
C HIS A 160 5.42 -3.20 -9.21
N ILE A 161 4.44 -3.90 -8.65
CA ILE A 161 3.37 -3.30 -7.84
C ILE A 161 3.96 -2.53 -6.65
N GLY A 162 4.93 -3.13 -5.94
CA GLY A 162 5.62 -2.47 -4.83
C GLY A 162 6.33 -1.17 -5.21
N SER A 163 6.82 -1.06 -6.45
CA SER A 163 7.48 0.14 -6.96
C SER A 163 6.51 1.32 -7.11
N LEU A 164 5.23 1.06 -7.41
CA LEU A 164 4.19 2.07 -7.54
C LEU A 164 3.85 2.73 -6.20
N TYR A 165 4.04 2.00 -5.08
CA TYR A 165 3.82 2.48 -3.71
C TYR A 165 5.12 2.88 -2.99
N ARG A 166 6.20 3.16 -3.74
CA ARG A 166 7.50 3.52 -3.15
C ARG A 166 7.44 4.78 -2.31
N LYS A 167 6.67 5.78 -2.76
CA LYS A 167 6.50 7.06 -2.07
C LYS A 167 5.79 6.88 -0.73
N GLU A 168 4.72 6.12 -0.70
CA GLU A 168 3.94 5.82 0.49
C GLU A 168 4.76 5.04 1.52
N ARG A 169 5.52 4.04 1.05
CA ARG A 169 6.45 3.28 1.90
C ARG A 169 7.58 4.15 2.46
N ALA A 170 8.12 5.09 1.66
CA ALA A 170 9.14 6.03 2.14
C ALA A 170 8.57 6.94 3.23
N THR A 171 7.37 7.48 3.05
CA THR A 171 6.69 8.30 4.05
C THR A 171 6.43 7.52 5.33
N ALA A 172 5.92 6.29 5.24
CA ALA A 172 5.71 5.43 6.40
C ALA A 172 7.02 5.14 7.17
N ARG A 173 8.13 4.87 6.44
CA ARG A 173 9.46 4.69 7.05
C ARG A 173 9.92 5.94 7.78
N GLN A 174 9.77 7.13 7.18
CA GLN A 174 10.15 8.39 7.82
C GLN A 174 9.35 8.62 9.12
N ILE A 175 8.03 8.42 9.09
CA ILE A 175 7.18 8.53 10.28
C ILE A 175 7.67 7.58 11.37
N THR A 176 7.94 6.30 11.02
CA THR A 176 8.44 5.31 11.98
C THR A 176 9.77 5.72 12.60
N LEU A 177 10.72 6.25 11.81
CA LEU A 177 12.00 6.73 12.31
C LEU A 177 11.83 7.91 13.27
N PHE A 178 10.96 8.87 12.96
CA PHE A 178 10.68 10.00 13.87
C PHE A 178 10.00 9.55 15.16
N CYS A 179 9.10 8.58 15.10
CA CYS A 179 8.50 7.98 16.29
C CYS A 179 9.55 7.31 17.18
N LEU A 180 10.47 6.53 16.60
CA LEU A 180 11.56 5.89 17.35
C LEU A 180 12.51 6.92 17.97
N LEU A 181 12.89 7.94 17.23
CA LEU A 181 13.75 9.03 17.73
C LEU A 181 13.08 9.78 18.88
N SER A 182 11.77 10.04 18.79
CA SER A 182 11.01 10.68 19.87
C SER A 182 10.98 9.82 21.13
N LEU A 183 10.81 8.49 20.99
CA LEU A 183 10.87 7.57 22.14
C LEU A 183 12.24 7.60 22.83
N VAL A 184 13.33 7.61 22.06
CA VAL A 184 14.71 7.72 22.59
C VAL A 184 14.90 9.05 23.32
N GLY A 185 14.35 10.15 22.78
CA GLY A 185 14.40 11.46 23.41
C GLY A 185 13.65 11.51 24.76
N ILE A 186 12.45 10.94 24.79
CA ILE A 186 11.65 10.82 26.03
C ILE A 186 12.41 9.96 27.05
N PHE A 187 12.99 8.84 26.64
CA PHE A 187 13.77 7.98 27.52
C PHE A 187 14.97 8.72 28.12
N GLY A 188 15.72 9.47 27.31
CA GLY A 188 16.85 10.28 27.77
C GLY A 188 16.43 11.34 28.77
N LEU A 189 15.31 12.03 28.53
CA LEU A 189 14.75 13.03 29.45
C LEU A 189 14.37 12.42 30.80
N ILE A 190 13.72 11.25 30.78
CA ILE A 190 13.34 10.52 32.00
C ILE A 190 14.57 10.10 32.81
N LEU A 191 15.64 9.64 32.14
CA LEU A 191 16.90 9.31 32.80
C LEU A 191 17.48 10.51 33.53
N PHE A 192 17.59 11.64 32.83
CA PHE A 192 18.12 12.88 33.40
C PHE A 192 17.30 13.37 34.59
N GLU A 193 15.99 13.41 34.46
CA GLU A 193 15.10 13.88 35.54
C GLU A 193 15.12 12.95 36.76
N THR A 194 15.17 11.63 36.55
CA THR A 194 15.23 10.68 37.68
C THR A 194 16.54 10.83 38.48
N GLU A 195 17.66 11.06 37.76
CA GLU A 195 18.95 11.29 38.41
C GLU A 195 18.96 12.63 39.18
N PHE A 196 18.40 13.68 38.57
CA PHE A 196 18.30 15.00 39.20
C PHE A 196 17.44 14.98 40.50
N ARG A 197 16.36 14.18 40.55
CA ARG A 197 15.47 14.03 41.69
C ARG A 197 15.93 12.96 42.71
N ARG A 198 17.07 12.33 42.50
CA ARG A 198 17.55 11.21 43.33
C ARG A 198 17.68 11.60 44.81
N LYS A 199 18.17 12.82 45.14
CA LYS A 199 18.28 13.33 46.47
C LYS A 199 16.90 13.56 47.12
N GLU A 200 15.93 14.11 46.39
CA GLU A 200 14.55 14.31 46.84
C GLU A 200 13.86 12.99 47.18
N ILE A 201 14.03 11.99 46.28
CA ILE A 201 13.49 10.63 46.49
C ILE A 201 14.08 9.98 47.74
N GLY A 202 15.40 10.08 47.92
CA GLY A 202 16.09 9.58 49.11
C GLY A 202 15.59 10.23 50.42
N LEU A 203 15.42 11.55 50.43
CA LEU A 203 14.93 12.30 51.57
C LEU A 203 13.51 11.88 51.97
N ARG A 204 12.60 11.78 51.01
CA ARG A 204 11.21 11.34 51.24
C ARG A 204 11.12 9.92 51.79
N LYS A 205 12.01 9.05 51.34
CA LYS A 205 12.09 7.67 51.83
C LYS A 205 12.51 7.62 53.30
N VAL A 206 13.44 8.47 53.70
CA VAL A 206 13.82 8.62 55.10
C VAL A 206 12.65 9.10 55.98
N TYR A 207 11.77 9.97 55.42
CA TYR A 207 10.55 10.42 56.08
C TYR A 207 9.39 9.41 56.01
N GLY A 208 9.62 8.18 55.53
CA GLY A 208 8.64 7.11 55.58
C GLY A 208 7.73 7.00 54.36
N ALA A 209 8.02 7.71 53.27
CA ALA A 209 7.22 7.57 52.05
C ALA A 209 7.34 6.17 51.45
N THR A 210 6.21 5.58 51.05
CA THR A 210 6.14 4.27 50.42
C THR A 210 6.67 4.35 48.96
N THR A 211 7.18 3.22 48.45
CA THR A 211 7.65 3.14 47.06
C THR A 211 6.54 3.51 46.07
N GLY A 212 5.28 3.14 46.37
CA GLY A 212 4.13 3.45 45.50
C GLY A 212 3.85 4.97 45.43
N GLU A 213 3.94 5.69 46.56
CA GLU A 213 3.78 7.15 46.58
C GLU A 213 4.86 7.87 45.80
N ILE A 214 6.12 7.41 45.91
CA ILE A 214 7.25 7.95 45.15
C ILE A 214 7.04 7.71 43.65
N LEU A 215 6.66 6.50 43.26
CA LEU A 215 6.38 6.18 41.85
C LEU A 215 5.20 6.98 41.30
N GLY A 216 4.12 7.14 42.06
CA GLY A 216 2.97 7.98 41.68
C GLY A 216 3.36 9.43 41.44
N MET A 217 4.18 9.99 42.34
CA MET A 217 4.67 11.37 42.25
C MET A 217 5.52 11.59 40.99
N ILE A 218 6.37 10.63 40.66
CA ILE A 218 7.24 10.72 39.48
C ILE A 218 6.43 10.52 38.18
N ASN A 219 5.50 9.58 38.15
CA ASN A 219 4.72 9.26 36.94
C ASN A 219 3.68 10.34 36.57
N MET A 220 3.05 10.98 37.59
CA MET A 220 1.91 11.88 37.36
C MET A 220 2.21 13.10 36.46
N PRO A 221 3.34 13.79 36.57
CA PRO A 221 3.69 14.86 35.64
C PRO A 221 3.79 14.39 34.18
N TYR A 222 4.36 13.21 33.94
CA TYR A 222 4.51 12.66 32.60
C TYR A 222 3.18 12.19 32.00
N ILE A 223 2.32 11.57 32.81
CA ILE A 223 0.96 11.21 32.41
C ILE A 223 0.20 12.46 31.97
N ARG A 224 0.25 13.53 32.76
CA ARG A 224 -0.39 14.81 32.41
C ARG A 224 0.19 15.40 31.12
N LEU A 225 1.53 15.39 30.96
CA LEU A 225 2.20 15.87 29.75
C LEU A 225 1.75 15.08 28.52
N VAL A 226 1.76 13.75 28.59
CA VAL A 226 1.32 12.88 27.48
C VAL A 226 -0.15 13.15 27.12
N LEU A 227 -1.03 13.31 28.12
CA LEU A 227 -2.44 13.61 27.87
C LEU A 227 -2.64 14.98 27.19
N ILE A 228 -1.90 16.01 27.63
CA ILE A 228 -1.95 17.34 27.00
C ILE A 228 -1.43 17.28 25.57
N CYS A 229 -0.26 16.66 25.35
CA CYS A 229 0.31 16.49 24.01
C CYS A 229 -0.62 15.70 23.11
N PHE A 230 -1.29 14.66 23.63
CA PHE A 230 -2.24 13.88 22.89
C PHE A 230 -3.51 14.68 22.55
N ALA A 231 -4.04 15.46 23.47
CA ALA A 231 -5.21 16.32 23.25
C ALA A 231 -4.97 17.36 22.14
N LEU A 232 -3.73 17.85 22.01
CA LEU A 232 -3.34 18.78 20.93
C LEU A 232 -2.98 18.04 19.64
N GLY A 233 -2.25 16.94 19.75
CA GLY A 233 -1.73 16.19 18.60
C GLY A 233 -2.80 15.36 17.88
N ALA A 234 -3.76 14.78 18.58
CA ALA A 234 -4.78 13.92 17.99
C ALA A 234 -5.67 14.65 16.96
N PRO A 235 -6.18 15.87 17.20
CA PRO A 235 -6.90 16.64 16.19
C PRO A 235 -6.05 16.92 14.95
N ILE A 236 -4.81 17.36 15.16
CA ILE A 236 -3.87 17.63 14.05
C ILE A 236 -3.63 16.35 13.24
N GLY A 237 -3.32 15.25 13.93
CA GLY A 237 -3.13 13.93 13.30
C GLY A 237 -4.36 13.47 12.53
N TYR A 238 -5.56 13.71 13.05
CA TYR A 238 -6.81 13.39 12.37
C TYR A 238 -6.96 14.19 11.06
N PHE A 239 -6.77 15.51 11.09
CA PHE A 239 -6.89 16.36 9.90
C PHE A 239 -5.85 16.00 8.83
N VAL A 240 -4.59 15.78 9.24
CA VAL A 240 -3.52 15.40 8.30
C VAL A 240 -3.81 14.02 7.68
N SER A 241 -4.19 13.04 8.49
CA SER A 241 -4.52 11.69 8.01
C SER A 241 -5.74 11.69 7.12
N ARG A 242 -6.78 12.46 7.45
CA ARG A 242 -7.99 12.61 6.63
C ARG A 242 -7.65 13.21 5.28
N ASN A 243 -6.90 14.32 5.25
CA ASN A 243 -6.49 14.98 4.00
C ASN A 243 -5.63 14.06 3.13
N TRP A 244 -4.81 13.20 3.75
CA TRP A 244 -4.02 12.20 3.02
C TRP A 244 -4.90 11.08 2.45
N ILE A 245 -5.84 10.55 3.22
CA ILE A 245 -6.80 9.51 2.78
C ILE A 245 -7.75 10.06 1.71
N ASP A 246 -8.07 11.35 1.73
CA ASP A 246 -8.92 11.98 0.73
C ASP A 246 -8.30 11.96 -0.69
N ASN A 247 -6.99 11.72 -0.81
CA ASN A 247 -6.34 11.49 -2.10
C ASN A 247 -6.53 10.06 -2.65
N PHE A 248 -7.14 9.15 -1.87
CA PHE A 248 -7.41 7.79 -2.33
C PHE A 248 -8.86 7.63 -2.76
N ALA A 249 -9.09 6.97 -3.90
CA ALA A 249 -10.42 6.66 -4.38
C ALA A 249 -11.15 5.67 -3.45
N TYR A 250 -10.40 4.69 -2.93
CA TYR A 250 -10.90 3.71 -1.94
C TYR A 250 -10.52 4.15 -0.54
N ARG A 251 -11.43 4.88 0.10
CA ARG A 251 -11.21 5.49 1.41
C ARG A 251 -11.55 4.53 2.54
N THR A 252 -10.64 4.43 3.50
CA THR A 252 -10.91 3.77 4.77
C THR A 252 -11.32 4.80 5.81
N THR A 253 -12.33 4.51 6.61
CA THR A 253 -12.74 5.39 7.72
C THR A 253 -11.74 5.32 8.86
N ILE A 254 -11.25 6.48 9.30
CA ILE A 254 -10.40 6.58 10.49
C ILE A 254 -11.31 6.49 11.71
N GLY A 255 -11.35 5.32 12.34
CA GLY A 255 -12.12 5.12 13.56
C GLY A 255 -11.46 5.77 14.79
N PRO A 256 -12.22 6.30 15.76
CA PRO A 256 -11.67 6.91 16.97
C PRO A 256 -10.85 5.92 17.83
N TRP A 257 -11.09 4.61 17.69
CA TRP A 257 -10.36 3.56 18.39
C TRP A 257 -8.85 3.58 18.11
N ILE A 258 -8.42 4.05 16.91
CA ILE A 258 -7.00 4.18 16.53
C ILE A 258 -6.31 5.19 17.46
N PHE A 259 -6.97 6.33 17.74
CA PHE A 259 -6.44 7.34 18.62
C PHE A 259 -6.40 6.85 20.07
N VAL A 260 -7.45 6.17 20.53
CA VAL A 260 -7.53 5.59 21.87
C VAL A 260 -6.43 4.54 22.09
N SER A 261 -6.25 3.63 21.12
CA SER A 261 -5.21 2.60 21.22
C SER A 261 -3.80 3.20 21.19
N THR A 262 -3.56 4.20 20.36
CA THR A 262 -2.27 4.92 20.32
C THR A 262 -1.98 5.61 21.65
N ALA A 263 -2.96 6.33 22.20
CA ALA A 263 -2.82 6.96 23.53
C ALA A 263 -2.51 5.94 24.61
N ALA A 264 -3.24 4.81 24.63
CA ALA A 264 -3.03 3.74 25.60
C ALA A 264 -1.63 3.13 25.50
N ILE A 265 -1.15 2.86 24.27
CA ILE A 265 0.20 2.31 24.04
C ILE A 265 1.28 3.31 24.50
N VAL A 266 1.17 4.59 24.13
CA VAL A 266 2.16 5.61 24.52
C VAL A 266 2.17 5.80 26.03
N LEU A 267 1.01 5.87 26.69
CA LEU A 267 0.92 5.96 28.15
C LEU A 267 1.53 4.73 28.83
N LEU A 268 1.22 3.54 28.36
CA LEU A 268 1.75 2.30 28.91
C LEU A 268 3.28 2.24 28.81
N LEU A 269 3.83 2.56 27.63
CA LEU A 269 5.27 2.59 27.41
C LEU A 269 5.95 3.65 28.29
N THR A 270 5.37 4.84 28.42
CA THR A 270 5.90 5.92 29.24
C THR A 270 5.91 5.52 30.74
N VAL A 271 4.77 5.06 31.23
CA VAL A 271 4.65 4.63 32.64
C VAL A 271 5.57 3.43 32.92
N ALA A 272 5.63 2.43 32.06
CA ALA A 272 6.51 1.29 32.22
C ALA A 272 8.00 1.72 32.29
N THR A 273 8.43 2.59 31.37
CA THR A 273 9.80 3.10 31.32
C THR A 273 10.17 3.84 32.58
N ILE A 274 9.31 4.75 33.05
CA ILE A 274 9.53 5.54 34.28
C ILE A 274 9.55 4.62 35.50
N THR A 275 8.57 3.71 35.59
CA THR A 275 8.43 2.81 36.74
C THR A 275 9.64 1.88 36.88
N VAL A 276 10.09 1.25 35.76
CA VAL A 276 11.26 0.36 35.78
C VAL A 276 12.52 1.09 36.28
N ARG A 277 12.72 2.32 35.83
CA ARG A 277 13.88 3.12 36.24
C ARG A 277 13.76 3.62 37.67
N SER A 278 12.62 4.23 37.99
CA SER A 278 12.38 4.81 39.31
C SER A 278 12.34 3.75 40.43
N TYR A 279 11.86 2.54 40.10
CA TYR A 279 11.85 1.42 41.04
C TYR A 279 13.29 1.03 41.48
N ARG A 280 14.23 0.97 40.53
CA ARG A 280 15.64 0.69 40.87
C ARG A 280 16.20 1.75 41.78
N THR A 281 15.98 3.05 41.50
CA THR A 281 16.44 4.15 42.32
C THR A 281 15.72 4.20 43.67
N ALA A 282 14.40 3.93 43.71
CA ALA A 282 13.62 3.88 44.93
C ALA A 282 13.92 2.64 45.80
N ALA A 283 14.43 1.54 45.22
CA ALA A 283 14.85 0.33 45.93
C ALA A 283 16.27 0.43 46.50
N GLU A 284 17.09 1.36 46.03
CA GLU A 284 18.44 1.60 46.56
C GLU A 284 18.43 2.04 48.03
N ASN A 285 19.47 1.66 48.76
CA ASN A 285 19.62 2.02 50.19
C ASN A 285 19.76 3.55 50.33
N PRO A 286 18.91 4.24 51.12
CA PRO A 286 18.88 5.71 51.22
C PRO A 286 20.23 6.32 51.67
N VAL A 287 21.05 5.57 52.42
CA VAL A 287 22.38 6.00 52.86
C VAL A 287 23.36 6.24 51.70
N ARG A 288 23.24 5.47 50.61
CA ARG A 288 24.06 5.66 49.40
C ARG A 288 23.62 6.88 48.56
N SER A 289 22.33 7.18 48.57
CA SER A 289 21.79 8.31 47.77
C SER A 289 22.15 9.69 48.36
N ILE A 290 22.50 9.74 49.63
CA ILE A 290 22.86 10.99 50.34
C ILE A 290 24.38 11.23 50.35
N LYS A 291 25.20 10.18 50.17
CA LYS A 291 26.66 10.21 50.33
C LYS A 291 27.45 10.40 49.01
N THR A 292 26.79 10.62 47.89
CA THR A 292 27.46 10.92 46.61
C THR A 292 27.63 12.42 46.47
N GLU A 293 28.74 12.94 46.95
CA GLU A 293 29.41 14.11 46.40
C GLU A 293 30.32 13.69 45.25
#